data_55509a974542a504cc5b9859d469c2ca
#
_entry.id   55509a974542a504cc5b9859d469c2ca
#
_cell.length_a   1.000
_cell.length_b   1.000
_cell.length_c   1.000
_cell.angle_alpha   90.00
_cell.angle_beta   90.00
_cell.angle_gamma   90.00
#
_symmetry.space_group_name_H-M   'P 1'
#
loop_
_entity.id
_entity.type
_entity.pdbx_description
1 polymer ?
#
loop_
_entity_poly.entity_id
_entity_poly.type
_entity_poly.pdbx_seq_one_letter_code
_entity_poly.pdbx_strand_id
1 'polypeptide(L)' 'MSKAKKLSKGIYEYKGYRISNCGYHHPDHCVWWEAVNKNTGSADYHAHTKKKLIEIIDNKAQ' A
#
# COMPACT_ATOMS: atom_id res chain seq x y z
N MET A 1 -11.13 -12.54 0.35
CA MET A 1 -11.07 -12.03 1.73
C MET A 1 -9.88 -11.08 1.86
N SER A 2 -10.11 -9.89 2.38
CA SER A 2 -9.02 -8.94 2.59
C SER A 2 -8.17 -9.36 3.77
N LYS A 3 -6.86 -9.43 3.55
CA LYS A 3 -5.91 -9.77 4.60
C LYS A 3 -5.38 -8.53 5.31
N ALA A 4 -5.59 -7.38 4.74
CA ALA A 4 -5.10 -6.13 5.29
C ALA A 4 -6.02 -5.63 6.40
N LYS A 5 -5.43 -5.15 7.48
CA LYS A 5 -6.17 -4.60 8.60
C LYS A 5 -6.39 -3.11 8.38
N LYS A 6 -7.64 -2.67 8.40
CA LYS A 6 -7.95 -1.25 8.25
C LYS A 6 -7.63 -0.50 9.55
N LEU A 7 -6.78 0.50 9.46
CA LEU A 7 -6.41 1.34 10.60
C LEU A 7 -7.26 2.60 10.64
N SER A 8 -7.49 3.19 9.48
CA SER A 8 -8.35 4.35 9.34
C SER A 8 -8.73 4.48 7.88
N LYS A 9 -9.53 5.49 7.54
CA LYS A 9 -9.96 5.68 6.15
C LYS A 9 -8.73 5.87 5.26
N GLY A 10 -8.57 4.98 4.28
CA GLY A 10 -7.47 5.05 3.34
C GLY A 10 -6.14 4.53 3.87
N ILE A 11 -6.12 3.98 5.08
CA ILE A 11 -4.88 3.46 5.68
C ILE A 11 -5.10 2.04 6.18
N TYR A 12 -4.24 1.12 5.74
CA TYR A 12 -4.31 -0.29 6.09
C TYR A 12 -2.93 -0.78 6.54
N GLU A 13 -2.92 -1.91 7.23
CA GLU A 13 -1.67 -2.55 7.65
C GLU A 13 -1.64 -3.97 7.13
N TYR A 14 -0.50 -4.40 6.57
CA TYR A 14 -0.36 -5.73 6.01
C TYR A 14 1.10 -6.17 6.05
N LYS A 15 1.36 -7.30 6.72
CA LYS A 15 2.69 -7.93 6.80
C LYS A 15 3.83 -6.95 7.12
N GLY A 16 3.61 -6.06 8.08
CA GLY A 16 4.63 -5.11 8.50
C GLY A 16 4.73 -3.87 7.62
N TYR A 17 3.81 -3.71 6.68
CA TYR A 17 3.74 -2.52 5.84
C TYR A 17 2.48 -1.73 6.14
N ARG A 18 2.61 -0.41 6.08
CA ARG A 18 1.46 0.48 6.16
C ARG A 18 1.09 0.88 4.75
N ILE A 19 -0.12 0.53 4.34
CA ILE A 19 -0.63 0.82 3.00
C ILE A 19 -1.47 2.08 3.08
N SER A 20 -1.05 3.11 2.35
CA SER A 20 -1.72 4.40 2.38
C SER A 20 -2.18 4.82 0.99
N ASN A 21 -3.37 5.43 0.93
CA ASN A 21 -3.88 6.02 -0.29
C ASN A 21 -3.26 7.42 -0.43
N CYS A 22 -2.44 7.61 -1.45
CA CYS A 22 -1.76 8.88 -1.69
C CYS A 22 -2.62 9.88 -2.44
N GLY A 23 -3.82 9.47 -2.87
CA GLY A 23 -4.74 10.34 -3.58
C GLY A 23 -4.53 10.33 -5.08
N TYR A 24 -5.35 11.13 -5.76
CA TYR A 24 -5.32 11.21 -7.23
C TYR A 24 -4.11 12.00 -7.71
N HIS A 25 -3.40 11.43 -8.68
CA HIS A 25 -2.21 12.06 -9.27
C HIS A 25 -2.55 12.57 -10.66
N HIS A 26 -2.66 13.87 -10.82
CA HIS A 26 -3.04 14.48 -12.10
C HIS A 26 -2.12 14.08 -13.26
N PRO A 27 -0.80 14.16 -13.10
CA PRO A 27 0.10 13.79 -14.21
C PRO A 27 -0.12 12.37 -14.71
N ASP A 28 -0.45 11.45 -13.82
CA ASP A 28 -0.65 10.04 -14.15
C ASP A 28 -2.11 9.69 -14.39
N HIS A 29 -3.03 10.60 -14.09
CA HIS A 29 -4.47 10.39 -14.20
C HIS A 29 -4.95 9.14 -13.46
N CYS A 30 -4.39 8.89 -12.29
CA CYS A 30 -4.76 7.72 -11.51
C CYS A 30 -4.47 7.94 -10.03
N VAL A 31 -5.05 7.07 -9.22
CA VAL A 31 -4.81 7.06 -7.77
C VAL A 31 -3.59 6.20 -7.48
N TRP A 32 -2.74 6.67 -6.57
CA TRP A 32 -1.58 5.93 -6.13
C TRP A 32 -1.75 5.44 -4.70
N TRP A 33 -1.28 4.24 -4.46
CA TRP A 33 -1.17 3.65 -3.12
C TRP A 33 0.30 3.35 -2.86
N GLU A 34 0.73 3.51 -1.61
CA GLU A 34 2.11 3.17 -1.26
C GLU A 34 2.15 2.24 -0.05
N ALA A 35 3.21 1.44 0.02
CA ALA A 35 3.45 0.55 1.13
C ALA A 35 4.72 1.02 1.84
N VAL A 36 4.56 1.50 3.07
CA VAL A 36 5.67 1.99 3.88
C VAL A 36 6.09 0.92 4.86
N ASN A 37 7.37 0.59 4.84
CA ASN A 37 7.95 -0.37 5.78
C ASN A 37 7.93 0.24 7.18
N LYS A 38 7.24 -0.41 8.11
CA LYS A 38 7.09 0.12 9.48
C LYS A 38 8.40 0.15 10.24
N ASN A 39 9.36 -0.69 9.87
CA ASN A 39 10.65 -0.74 10.56
C ASN A 39 11.61 0.35 10.09
N THR A 40 11.58 0.66 8.80
CA THR A 40 12.51 1.64 8.22
C THR A 40 11.87 2.98 7.91
N GLY A 41 10.54 3.01 7.77
CA GLY A 41 9.83 4.21 7.37
C GLY A 41 9.93 4.53 5.89
N SER A 42 10.45 3.61 5.08
CA SER A 42 10.61 3.80 3.65
C SER A 42 9.41 3.31 2.87
N ALA A 43 9.01 4.06 1.84
CA ALA A 43 7.96 3.63 0.92
C ALA A 43 8.59 2.71 -0.10
N ASP A 44 8.51 1.40 0.15
CA ASP A 44 9.19 0.40 -0.67
C ASP A 44 8.44 0.04 -1.95
N TYR A 45 7.12 0.11 -1.91
CA TYR A 45 6.30 -0.31 -3.05
C TYR A 45 5.20 0.69 -3.33
N HIS A 46 4.79 0.76 -4.60
CA HIS A 46 3.68 1.60 -5.05
C HIS A 46 2.82 0.81 -6.03
N ALA A 47 1.55 1.12 -6.05
CA ALA A 47 0.62 0.51 -7.01
C ALA A 47 -0.59 1.41 -7.19
N HIS A 48 -1.38 1.13 -8.23
CA HIS A 48 -2.57 1.92 -8.52
C HIS A 48 -3.79 1.48 -7.72
N THR A 49 -3.74 0.29 -7.11
CA THR A 49 -4.83 -0.23 -6.29
C THR A 49 -4.27 -0.90 -5.04
N LYS A 50 -5.09 -0.94 -4.00
CA LYS A 50 -4.73 -1.63 -2.77
C LYS A 50 -4.49 -3.12 -3.02
N LYS A 51 -5.35 -3.72 -3.84
CA LYS A 51 -5.24 -5.15 -4.16
C LYS A 51 -3.91 -5.46 -4.84
N LYS A 52 -3.53 -4.63 -5.80
CA LYS A 52 -2.26 -4.82 -6.51
C LYS A 52 -1.08 -4.67 -5.56
N LEU A 53 -1.16 -3.70 -4.67
CA LEU A 53 -0.10 -3.46 -3.69
C LEU A 53 0.06 -4.67 -2.75
N ILE A 54 -1.06 -5.25 -2.32
CA ILE A 54 -1.02 -6.45 -1.47
C ILE A 54 -0.37 -7.61 -2.22
N GLU A 55 -0.67 -7.76 -3.51
CA GLU A 55 -0.04 -8.78 -4.34
C GLU A 55 1.47 -8.60 -4.40
N ILE A 56 1.92 -7.36 -4.56
CA ILE A 56 3.35 -7.06 -4.60
C ILE A 56 4.01 -7.44 -3.29
N ILE A 57 3.39 -7.10 -2.18
CA ILE A 57 3.92 -7.43 -0.86
C ILE A 57 3.99 -8.94 -0.67
N ASP A 58 2.96 -9.67 -1.08
CA ASP A 58 2.94 -11.12 -0.98
C ASP A 58 4.08 -11.75 -1.78
N ASN A 59 4.37 -11.21 -2.96
CA ASN A 59 5.42 -11.75 -3.82
C ASN A 59 6.82 -11.43 -3.30
N LYS A 60 7.00 -10.27 -2.68
CA LYS A 60 8.32 -9.82 -2.23
C LYS A 60 8.64 -10.18 -0.79
N ALA A 61 7.64 -10.26 0.06
CA ALA A 61 7.83 -10.47 1.49
C ALA A 61 7.64 -11.93 1.91
N GLN A 62 8.13 -12.83 1.10
CA GLN A 62 8.08 -14.25 1.46
C GLN A 62 9.26 -14.68 2.30
#